data_7a26851cd7c82f579140166bccd88488
#
_entry.id   7a26851cd7c82f579140166bccd88488
#
_cell.length_a   1.000
_cell.length_b   1.000
_cell.length_c   1.000
_cell.angle_alpha   90.00
_cell.angle_beta   90.00
_cell.angle_gamma   90.00
#
_symmetry.space_group_name_H-M   'P 1'
#
loop_
_entity.id
_entity.type
_entity.pdbx_description
1 polymer ?
#
loop_
_entity_poly.entity_id
_entity_poly.type
_entity_poly.pdbx_seq_one_letter_code
_entity_poly.pdbx_strand_id
1 'polypeptide(L)'
;MQSLARQTIRGQSLSRSLLRPVSGMHARAVSTQAMSEADNLALLNQQRAKRPSSPWHIYQPQLTSISSIANRATGAGLSVGFYGIFLAHLAGVDSATMLDTFASLPGWMQLSTKALIAGPAAYHTLNGFRHLGWDTGYFLDLKTSYMAGYVVIGATAVSTVGLLSL
;
A
#
# COMPACT_ATOMS: atom_id res chain seq x y z
N MET A 1 -34.68 52.27 45.38
CA MET A 1 -34.99 53.01 44.15
C MET A 1 -33.74 53.06 43.27
N GLN A 2 -33.55 52.12 42.39
CA GLN A 2 -32.52 52.19 41.36
C GLN A 2 -33.10 51.50 40.15
N SER A 3 -33.24 52.27 39.06
CA SER A 3 -33.82 51.93 37.78
C SER A 3 -32.84 51.07 36.96
N LEU A 4 -33.25 49.86 36.60
CA LEU A 4 -32.51 49.03 35.64
C LEU A 4 -32.77 49.54 34.24
N ALA A 5 -31.76 50.18 33.66
CA ALA A 5 -31.76 50.57 32.27
C ALA A 5 -31.68 49.31 31.37
N ARG A 6 -32.72 49.07 30.58
CA ARG A 6 -32.73 48.11 29.49
C ARG A 6 -31.79 48.55 28.40
N GLN A 7 -30.67 47.84 28.25
CA GLN A 7 -29.85 47.94 27.04
C GLN A 7 -30.52 47.16 25.91
N THR A 8 -31.10 47.88 24.98
CA THR A 8 -31.55 47.36 23.67
C THR A 8 -30.33 46.99 22.81
N ILE A 9 -30.12 45.70 22.64
CA ILE A 9 -29.12 45.19 21.68
C ILE A 9 -29.63 45.51 20.30
N ARG A 10 -29.04 46.53 19.69
CA ARG A 10 -29.30 46.99 18.31
C ARG A 10 -28.70 45.91 17.41
N GLY A 11 -29.55 45.10 16.77
CA GLY A 11 -29.12 44.07 15.79
C GLY A 11 -28.33 44.73 14.65
N GLN A 12 -27.06 44.47 14.62
CA GLN A 12 -26.22 44.78 13.43
C GLN A 12 -26.64 43.86 12.31
N SER A 13 -27.28 44.42 11.31
CA SER A 13 -27.51 43.76 10.04
C SER A 13 -26.15 43.38 9.43
N LEU A 14 -25.77 42.09 9.52
CA LEU A 14 -24.63 41.57 8.78
C LEU A 14 -24.85 41.82 7.29
N SER A 15 -24.09 42.74 6.78
CA SER A 15 -24.08 43.14 5.39
C SER A 15 -23.94 41.93 4.48
N ARG A 16 -24.92 41.71 3.61
CA ARG A 16 -24.98 40.71 2.54
C ARG A 16 -23.89 40.86 1.45
N SER A 17 -22.80 41.58 1.72
CA SER A 17 -21.78 41.92 0.73
C SER A 17 -20.67 40.88 0.55
N LEU A 18 -20.72 39.69 1.23
CA LEU A 18 -19.68 38.65 1.09
C LEU A 18 -20.01 37.55 0.09
N LEU A 19 -21.17 37.58 -0.53
CA LEU A 19 -21.44 36.69 -1.66
C LEU A 19 -21.12 37.45 -2.96
N ARG A 20 -19.84 37.66 -3.25
CA ARG A 20 -19.40 37.94 -4.61
C ARG A 20 -19.78 36.70 -5.43
N PRO A 21 -20.65 36.78 -6.45
CA PRO A 21 -20.83 35.68 -7.35
C PRO A 21 -19.47 35.44 -7.98
N VAL A 22 -18.96 34.17 -7.91
CA VAL A 22 -17.80 33.71 -8.66
C VAL A 22 -18.25 33.70 -10.13
N SER A 23 -18.29 34.93 -10.71
CA SER A 23 -18.54 35.17 -12.12
C SER A 23 -17.31 34.68 -12.87
N GLY A 24 -17.42 33.58 -13.60
CA GLY A 24 -16.39 33.17 -14.55
C GLY A 24 -15.82 31.79 -14.46
N MET A 25 -16.42 30.85 -13.69
CA MET A 25 -16.18 29.45 -13.99
C MET A 25 -16.96 29.08 -15.28
N HIS A 26 -16.38 29.43 -16.43
CA HIS A 26 -16.83 28.82 -17.69
C HIS A 26 -16.59 27.31 -17.52
N ALA A 27 -17.65 26.56 -17.35
CA ALA A 27 -17.60 25.11 -17.45
C ALA A 27 -17.01 24.79 -18.84
N ARG A 28 -15.73 24.41 -18.85
CA ARG A 28 -15.06 23.98 -20.07
C ARG A 28 -15.80 22.75 -20.55
N ALA A 29 -16.56 22.87 -21.64
CA ALA A 29 -17.26 21.74 -22.23
C ALA A 29 -16.22 20.66 -22.56
N VAL A 30 -16.31 19.53 -21.89
CA VAL A 30 -15.47 18.36 -22.19
C VAL A 30 -16.06 17.73 -23.43
N SER A 31 -15.43 17.95 -24.59
CA SER A 31 -15.78 17.23 -25.81
C SER A 31 -14.98 15.92 -25.84
N THR A 32 -15.66 14.81 -25.94
CA THR A 32 -15.06 13.50 -26.22
C THR A 32 -14.99 13.28 -27.72
N GLN A 33 -13.81 12.98 -28.22
CA GLN A 33 -13.59 12.65 -29.63
C GLN A 33 -13.20 11.19 -29.73
N ALA A 34 -13.94 10.42 -30.55
CA ALA A 34 -13.56 9.04 -30.86
C ALA A 34 -12.28 9.07 -31.70
N MET A 35 -11.27 8.33 -31.25
CA MET A 35 -9.99 8.22 -31.93
C MET A 35 -9.82 6.78 -32.43
N SER A 36 -9.11 6.61 -33.56
CA SER A 36 -8.69 5.29 -33.99
C SER A 36 -7.64 4.70 -33.02
N GLU A 37 -7.46 3.38 -32.99
CA GLU A 37 -6.43 2.74 -32.15
C GLU A 37 -5.02 3.27 -32.48
N ALA A 38 -4.72 3.50 -33.75
CA ALA A 38 -3.42 4.03 -34.18
C ALA A 38 -3.19 5.47 -33.66
N ASP A 39 -4.20 6.34 -33.76
CA ASP A 39 -4.13 7.71 -33.28
C ASP A 39 -4.01 7.78 -31.75
N ASN A 40 -4.76 6.90 -31.06
CA ASN A 40 -4.68 6.78 -29.61
C ASN A 40 -3.28 6.34 -29.16
N LEU A 41 -2.69 5.34 -29.82
CA LEU A 41 -1.34 4.87 -29.53
C LEU A 41 -0.29 5.97 -29.81
N ALA A 42 -0.44 6.70 -30.92
CA ALA A 42 0.43 7.84 -31.25
C ALA A 42 0.35 8.94 -30.18
N LEU A 43 -0.86 9.29 -29.73
CA LEU A 43 -1.08 10.27 -28.67
C LEU A 43 -0.46 9.80 -27.34
N LEU A 44 -0.66 8.54 -26.96
CA LEU A 44 -0.06 7.97 -25.76
C LEU A 44 1.48 8.00 -25.80
N ASN A 45 2.08 7.70 -26.95
CA ASN A 45 3.53 7.76 -27.11
C ASN A 45 4.05 9.20 -27.01
N GLN A 46 3.35 10.17 -27.59
CA GLN A 46 3.67 11.59 -27.41
C GLN A 46 3.58 12.04 -25.95
N GLN A 47 2.54 11.62 -25.26
CA GLN A 47 2.40 11.92 -23.82
C GLN A 47 3.49 11.26 -22.98
N ARG A 48 3.87 10.01 -23.28
CA ARG A 48 4.98 9.31 -22.61
C ARG A 48 6.31 10.03 -22.82
N ALA A 49 6.60 10.48 -24.04
CA ALA A 49 7.81 11.23 -24.35
C ALA A 49 7.92 12.57 -23.59
N LYS A 50 6.79 13.20 -23.27
CA LYS A 50 6.76 14.46 -22.51
C LYS A 50 6.77 14.28 -21.00
N ARG A 51 6.54 13.07 -20.49
CA ARG A 51 6.56 12.80 -19.03
C ARG A 51 7.99 12.74 -18.53
N PRO A 52 8.32 13.45 -17.45
CA PRO A 52 9.63 13.28 -16.82
C PRO A 52 9.74 11.88 -16.26
N SER A 53 10.89 11.25 -16.43
CA SER A 53 11.23 9.98 -15.80
C SER A 53 12.23 10.24 -14.68
N SER A 54 12.09 9.54 -13.55
CA SER A 54 13.07 9.56 -12.46
C SER A 54 13.98 8.34 -12.60
N PRO A 55 15.21 8.50 -13.15
CA PRO A 55 16.13 7.39 -13.25
C PRO A 55 16.59 6.94 -11.85
N TRP A 56 16.97 5.66 -11.74
CA TRP A 56 17.31 5.04 -10.46
C TRP A 56 18.43 5.76 -9.69
N HIS A 57 19.35 6.40 -10.38
CA HIS A 57 20.48 7.11 -9.75
C HIS A 57 20.10 8.39 -9.01
N ILE A 58 18.93 8.97 -9.29
CA ILE A 58 18.42 10.14 -8.56
C ILE A 58 17.27 9.79 -7.60
N TYR A 59 16.76 8.56 -7.65
CA TYR A 59 15.71 8.12 -6.74
C TYR A 59 16.30 7.83 -5.36
N GLN A 60 15.83 8.53 -4.35
CA GLN A 60 16.24 8.28 -2.97
C GLN A 60 15.30 7.23 -2.33
N PRO A 61 15.82 6.03 -2.00
CA PRO A 61 15.02 5.00 -1.35
C PRO A 61 14.52 5.47 0.02
N GLN A 62 13.23 5.31 0.24
CA GLN A 62 12.61 5.58 1.53
C GLN A 62 12.12 4.27 2.14
N LEU A 63 12.06 4.20 3.48
CA LEU A 63 11.57 3.01 4.17
C LEU A 63 10.16 2.61 3.69
N THR A 64 9.30 3.60 3.45
CA THR A 64 7.95 3.38 2.95
C THR A 64 7.91 2.76 1.56
N SER A 65 8.76 3.22 0.64
CA SER A 65 8.82 2.67 -0.73
C SER A 65 9.45 1.28 -0.76
N ILE A 66 10.53 1.06 -0.02
CA ILE A 66 11.20 -0.25 0.07
C ILE A 66 10.25 -1.28 0.70
N SER A 67 9.59 -0.93 1.81
CA SER A 67 8.65 -1.81 2.47
C SER A 67 7.44 -2.15 1.58
N SER A 68 6.98 -1.23 0.76
CA SER A 68 5.91 -1.48 -0.21
C SER A 68 6.35 -2.47 -1.30
N ILE A 69 7.56 -2.32 -1.84
CA ILE A 69 8.11 -3.27 -2.82
C ILE A 69 8.27 -4.65 -2.19
N ALA A 70 8.84 -4.73 -0.98
CA ALA A 70 9.01 -5.98 -0.25
C ALA A 70 7.66 -6.66 0.04
N ASN A 71 6.63 -5.89 0.40
CA ASN A 71 5.29 -6.44 0.63
C ASN A 71 4.71 -7.09 -0.63
N ARG A 72 4.86 -6.44 -1.78
CA ARG A 72 4.40 -6.99 -3.06
C ARG A 72 5.20 -8.23 -3.46
N ALA A 73 6.53 -8.18 -3.32
CA ALA A 73 7.41 -9.29 -3.65
C ALA A 73 7.13 -10.52 -2.79
N THR A 74 6.96 -10.34 -1.47
CA THR A 74 6.62 -11.42 -0.55
C THR A 74 5.24 -12.00 -0.82
N GLY A 75 4.23 -11.16 -1.09
CA GLY A 75 2.89 -11.61 -1.46
C GLY A 75 2.88 -12.41 -2.77
N ALA A 76 3.55 -11.92 -3.80
CA ALA A 76 3.68 -12.63 -5.08
C ALA A 76 4.43 -13.96 -4.91
N GLY A 77 5.55 -13.97 -4.18
CA GLY A 77 6.32 -15.18 -3.92
C GLY A 77 5.53 -16.25 -3.17
N LEU A 78 4.80 -15.86 -2.12
CA LEU A 78 3.91 -16.77 -1.38
C LEU A 78 2.80 -17.32 -2.29
N SER A 79 2.20 -16.48 -3.12
CA SER A 79 1.15 -16.91 -4.05
C SER A 79 1.68 -17.94 -5.05
N VAL A 80 2.87 -17.71 -5.63
CA VAL A 80 3.53 -18.69 -6.52
C VAL A 80 3.79 -20.00 -5.79
N GLY A 81 4.25 -19.95 -4.53
CA GLY A 81 4.46 -21.13 -3.70
C GLY A 81 3.16 -21.92 -3.48
N PHE A 82 2.08 -21.26 -3.09
CA PHE A 82 0.78 -21.90 -2.92
C PHE A 82 0.23 -22.50 -4.21
N TYR A 83 0.34 -21.79 -5.33
CA TYR A 83 -0.05 -22.33 -6.64
C TYR A 83 0.80 -23.53 -7.03
N GLY A 84 2.11 -23.52 -6.73
CA GLY A 84 2.99 -24.66 -6.96
C GLY A 84 2.55 -25.92 -6.20
N ILE A 85 2.25 -25.78 -4.91
CA ILE A 85 1.75 -26.88 -4.07
C ILE A 85 0.40 -27.40 -4.61
N PHE A 86 -0.50 -26.48 -4.96
CA PHE A 86 -1.82 -26.83 -5.49
C PHE A 86 -1.70 -27.60 -6.83
N LEU A 87 -0.86 -27.14 -7.73
CA LEU A 87 -0.63 -27.81 -9.02
C LEU A 87 0.03 -29.19 -8.85
N ALA A 88 0.97 -29.31 -7.92
CA ALA A 88 1.56 -30.62 -7.60
C ALA A 88 0.50 -31.61 -7.08
N HIS A 89 -0.40 -31.12 -6.23
CA HIS A 89 -1.51 -31.94 -5.73
C HIS A 89 -2.47 -32.37 -6.86
N LEU A 90 -2.81 -31.46 -7.77
CA LEU A 90 -3.61 -31.77 -8.96
C LEU A 90 -2.91 -32.79 -9.90
N ALA A 91 -1.58 -32.78 -9.93
CA ALA A 91 -0.78 -33.76 -10.68
C ALA A 91 -0.68 -35.13 -9.99
N GLY A 92 -1.36 -35.31 -8.85
CA GLY A 92 -1.41 -36.59 -8.13
C GLY A 92 -0.36 -36.74 -7.04
N VAL A 93 0.40 -35.68 -6.69
CA VAL A 93 1.31 -35.75 -5.55
C VAL A 93 0.52 -35.46 -4.28
N ASP A 94 0.40 -36.47 -3.42
CA ASP A 94 -0.31 -36.36 -2.14
C ASP A 94 0.51 -35.56 -1.11
N SER A 95 -0.16 -35.12 -0.05
CA SER A 95 0.48 -34.36 1.02
C SER A 95 1.51 -35.18 1.81
N ALA A 96 1.32 -36.47 1.93
CA ALA A 96 2.27 -37.37 2.63
C ALA A 96 3.59 -37.44 1.84
N THR A 97 3.51 -37.65 0.52
CA THR A 97 4.68 -37.66 -0.37
C THR A 97 5.44 -36.31 -0.34
N MET A 98 4.72 -35.17 -0.29
CA MET A 98 5.37 -33.89 -0.15
C MET A 98 6.12 -33.76 1.18
N LEU A 99 5.50 -34.16 2.27
CA LEU A 99 6.11 -34.13 3.61
C LEU A 99 7.32 -35.07 3.72
N ASP A 100 7.21 -36.29 3.20
CA ASP A 100 8.32 -37.25 3.18
C ASP A 100 9.49 -36.75 2.34
N THR A 101 9.20 -36.14 1.19
CA THR A 101 10.22 -35.50 0.34
C THR A 101 10.92 -34.38 1.11
N PHE A 102 10.17 -33.54 1.79
CA PHE A 102 10.75 -32.44 2.60
C PHE A 102 11.57 -33.00 3.77
N ALA A 103 11.06 -34.05 4.47
CA ALA A 103 11.74 -34.70 5.60
C ALA A 103 13.05 -35.40 5.17
N SER A 104 13.15 -35.85 3.92
CA SER A 104 14.36 -36.47 3.37
C SER A 104 15.49 -35.50 3.07
N LEU A 105 15.20 -34.19 3.05
CA LEU A 105 16.21 -33.14 2.76
C LEU A 105 17.22 -33.03 3.91
N PRO A 106 18.49 -32.66 3.63
CA PRO A 106 19.44 -32.30 4.67
C PRO A 106 18.91 -31.18 5.57
N GLY A 107 19.22 -31.20 6.86
CA GLY A 107 18.67 -30.26 7.85
C GLY A 107 18.85 -28.79 7.49
N TRP A 108 19.99 -28.42 6.89
CA TRP A 108 20.21 -27.05 6.40
C TRP A 108 19.25 -26.65 5.26
N MET A 109 18.87 -27.59 4.38
CA MET A 109 17.88 -27.34 3.33
C MET A 109 16.48 -27.21 3.91
N GLN A 110 16.12 -28.06 4.89
CA GLN A 110 14.83 -27.94 5.61
C GLN A 110 14.72 -26.57 6.28
N LEU A 111 15.78 -26.14 7.00
CA LEU A 111 15.81 -24.84 7.69
C LEU A 111 15.71 -23.68 6.68
N SER A 112 16.46 -23.76 5.57
CA SER A 112 16.41 -22.73 4.52
C SER A 112 15.03 -22.63 3.88
N THR A 113 14.38 -23.76 3.60
CA THR A 113 13.02 -23.79 3.04
C THR A 113 12.00 -23.22 4.02
N LYS A 114 12.08 -23.62 5.31
CA LYS A 114 11.25 -23.01 6.36
C LYS A 114 11.46 -21.48 6.43
N ALA A 115 12.70 -21.00 6.40
CA ALA A 115 13.02 -19.58 6.46
C ALA A 115 12.48 -18.81 5.25
N LEU A 116 12.60 -19.40 4.05
CA LEU A 116 12.08 -18.83 2.79
C LEU A 116 10.55 -18.67 2.79
N ILE A 117 9.84 -19.43 3.58
CA ILE A 117 8.38 -19.34 3.72
C ILE A 117 8.02 -18.48 4.93
N ALA A 118 8.61 -18.76 6.10
CA ALA A 118 8.26 -18.12 7.36
C ALA A 118 8.56 -16.62 7.35
N GLY A 119 9.72 -16.21 6.84
CA GLY A 119 10.10 -14.80 6.75
C GLY A 119 9.14 -13.97 5.90
N PRO A 120 8.93 -14.32 4.63
CA PRO A 120 7.94 -13.65 3.78
C PRO A 120 6.52 -13.68 4.35
N ALA A 121 6.08 -14.79 4.92
CA ALA A 121 4.75 -14.91 5.51
C ALA A 121 4.58 -13.98 6.71
N ALA A 122 5.53 -13.97 7.65
CA ALA A 122 5.52 -13.08 8.79
C ALA A 122 5.55 -11.61 8.34
N TYR A 123 6.45 -11.25 7.43
CA TYR A 123 6.56 -9.88 6.92
C TYR A 123 5.30 -9.43 6.21
N HIS A 124 4.79 -10.23 5.27
CA HIS A 124 3.61 -9.89 4.48
C HIS A 124 2.38 -9.68 5.38
N THR A 125 2.18 -10.55 6.35
CA THR A 125 1.08 -10.47 7.31
C THR A 125 1.18 -9.22 8.19
N LEU A 126 2.34 -9.01 8.83
CA LEU A 126 2.54 -7.87 9.74
C LEU A 126 2.49 -6.54 8.99
N ASN A 127 3.08 -6.45 7.81
CA ASN A 127 2.99 -5.25 6.98
C ASN A 127 1.58 -5.06 6.39
N GLY A 128 0.83 -6.15 6.18
CA GLY A 128 -0.59 -6.11 5.83
C GLY A 128 -1.42 -5.39 6.89
N PHE A 129 -1.22 -5.69 8.19
CA PHE A 129 -1.86 -4.95 9.28
C PHE A 129 -1.50 -3.45 9.27
N ARG A 130 -0.27 -3.11 8.92
CA ARG A 130 0.14 -1.70 8.75
C ARG A 130 -0.64 -1.02 7.62
N HIS A 131 -0.87 -1.71 6.49
CA HIS A 131 -1.69 -1.18 5.39
C HIS A 131 -3.14 -0.98 5.81
N LEU A 132 -3.74 -1.94 6.54
CA LEU A 132 -5.08 -1.77 7.12
C LEU A 132 -5.14 -0.58 8.09
N GLY A 133 -4.06 -0.31 8.84
CA GLY A 133 -3.93 0.89 9.65
C GLY A 133 -4.02 2.17 8.81
N TRP A 134 -3.36 2.23 7.66
CA TRP A 134 -3.47 3.37 6.75
C TRP A 134 -4.88 3.54 6.17
N ASP A 135 -5.53 2.44 5.80
CA ASP A 135 -6.90 2.46 5.27
C ASP A 135 -7.90 2.99 6.31
N THR A 136 -7.63 2.80 7.60
CA THR A 136 -8.45 3.34 8.70
C THR A 136 -8.00 4.73 9.19
N GLY A 137 -7.01 5.34 8.52
CA GLY A 137 -6.54 6.69 8.81
C GLY A 137 -5.45 6.80 9.88
N TYR A 138 -4.89 5.66 10.35
CA TYR A 138 -3.75 5.66 11.28
C TYR A 138 -2.41 5.72 10.55
N PHE A 139 -1.36 6.18 11.22
CA PHE A 139 0.03 6.20 10.72
C PHE A 139 0.26 6.97 9.41
N LEU A 140 -0.57 7.98 9.10
CA LEU A 140 -0.49 8.75 7.85
C LEU A 140 0.65 9.78 7.87
N ASP A 141 1.06 10.23 9.02
CA ASP A 141 2.20 11.13 9.18
C ASP A 141 3.54 10.38 9.01
N LEU A 142 4.57 11.08 8.49
CA LEU A 142 5.84 10.45 8.13
C LEU A 142 6.53 9.79 9.32
N LYS A 143 6.51 10.44 10.48
CA LYS A 143 7.18 9.93 11.69
C LYS A 143 6.53 8.65 12.19
N THR A 144 5.20 8.64 12.32
CA THR A 144 4.45 7.46 12.78
C THR A 144 4.50 6.33 11.76
N SER A 145 4.49 6.66 10.46
CA SER A 145 4.67 5.68 9.38
C SER A 145 6.03 4.97 9.44
N TYR A 146 7.11 5.71 9.74
CA TYR A 146 8.44 5.13 9.92
C TYR A 146 8.53 4.27 11.18
N MET A 147 7.98 4.75 12.31
CA MET A 147 7.92 3.96 13.54
C MET A 147 7.18 2.65 13.34
N ALA A 148 6.00 2.68 12.72
CA ALA A 148 5.24 1.48 12.38
C ALA A 148 6.05 0.54 11.46
N GLY A 149 6.82 1.09 10.52
CA GLY A 149 7.72 0.31 9.66
C GLY A 149 8.81 -0.42 10.43
N TYR A 150 9.48 0.24 11.38
CA TYR A 150 10.49 -0.40 12.24
C TYR A 150 9.89 -1.47 13.15
N VAL A 151 8.70 -1.23 13.70
CA VAL A 151 7.97 -2.23 14.50
C VAL A 151 7.67 -3.47 13.66
N VAL A 152 7.21 -3.31 12.42
CA VAL A 152 6.96 -4.42 11.50
C VAL A 152 8.24 -5.22 11.25
N ILE A 153 9.37 -4.55 10.97
CA ILE A 153 10.65 -5.23 10.73
C ILE A 153 11.09 -6.03 11.96
N GLY A 154 11.06 -5.43 13.15
CA GLY A 154 11.42 -6.10 14.39
C GLY A 154 10.51 -7.28 14.71
N ALA A 155 9.19 -7.09 14.61
CA ALA A 155 8.20 -8.14 14.81
C ALA A 155 8.35 -9.27 13.79
N THR A 156 8.68 -8.97 12.54
CA THR A 156 8.98 -9.98 11.50
C THR A 156 10.15 -10.85 11.91
N ALA A 157 11.25 -10.25 12.36
CA ALA A 157 12.43 -11.00 12.78
C ALA A 157 12.10 -11.97 13.95
N VAL A 158 11.42 -11.46 14.98
CA VAL A 158 11.00 -12.26 16.13
C VAL A 158 10.06 -13.39 15.72
N SER A 159 9.03 -13.08 14.91
CA SER A 159 8.07 -14.07 14.43
C SER A 159 8.74 -15.14 13.56
N THR A 160 9.68 -14.74 12.69
CA THR A 160 10.42 -15.69 11.84
C THR A 160 11.24 -16.64 12.69
N VAL A 161 11.99 -16.15 13.68
CA VAL A 161 12.77 -16.99 14.59
C VAL A 161 11.84 -17.94 15.36
N GLY A 162 10.71 -17.45 15.88
CA GLY A 162 9.71 -18.27 16.54
C GLY A 162 9.16 -19.40 15.66
N LEU A 163 8.84 -19.10 14.40
CA LEU A 163 8.36 -20.08 13.43
C LEU A 163 9.42 -21.13 13.05
N LEU A 164 10.69 -20.74 13.03
CA LEU A 164 11.79 -21.67 12.73
C LEU A 164 12.09 -22.61 13.89
N SER A 165 11.69 -22.28 15.12
CA SER A 165 11.86 -23.12 16.31
C SER A 165 10.79 -24.21 16.45
N LEU A 166 9.73 -24.13 15.65
CA LEU A 166 8.68 -25.16 15.53
C LEU A 166 9.09 -26.26 14.53
#